data_060e6ff7031ddd968b7d9cb842783850
#
_entry.id   060e6ff7031ddd968b7d9cb842783850
#
_cell.length_a   1.000
_cell.length_b   1.000
_cell.length_c   1.000
_cell.angle_alpha   90.00
_cell.angle_beta   90.00
_cell.angle_gamma   90.00
#
_symmetry.space_group_name_H-M   'P 1'
#
loop_
_entity.id
_entity.type
_entity.pdbx_description
1 polymer ?
#
loop_
_entity_poly.entity_id
_entity_poly.type
_entity_poly.pdbx_seq_one_letter_code
_entity_poly.pdbx_strand_id
1 'polypeptide(L)'
;MNPRQETRRCFLKTAVAGLAAAGVSRFLTPCAAGAEETASVKKPRLTCSSVNYQSLPLDEACRRIADLGFEAIDIWDWPNCKHLESAANDYRAEGLAELLDKHKLELCGFSVYSTSFSKYAPLLGACGGGNAIRGTRGRTSENLTEDMKKFLEEIKPDLELCEKYNAYYLVENHSGNSLLNDLDSFKALLDLDLHPRLGIALAPYHILHNKESVTEALRLCRDRMRFIYLWTNESDEKQLPGLGTTDVSGWFKTLEEIEYAHYWTPFMHWEPEPDKMDSLHRQSLEFLRKYVNR
;
A
#
# COMPACT_ATOMS: atom_id res chain seq x y z
N MET A 1 -45.56 -37.64 -12.42
CA MET A 1 -44.96 -38.33 -13.59
C MET A 1 -43.52 -37.86 -13.73
N ASN A 2 -42.60 -38.74 -13.39
CA ASN A 2 -41.18 -38.77 -13.73
C ASN A 2 -41.03 -39.15 -15.22
N PRO A 3 -39.92 -39.05 -15.95
CA PRO A 3 -38.56 -39.26 -15.50
C PRO A 3 -37.39 -38.60 -16.29
N ARG A 4 -36.17 -38.86 -15.72
CA ARG A 4 -34.83 -39.22 -16.30
C ARG A 4 -33.91 -38.07 -16.68
N GLN A 5 -32.86 -37.87 -15.87
CA GLN A 5 -31.49 -38.48 -15.92
C GLN A 5 -30.92 -38.66 -17.34
N GLU A 6 -29.79 -37.99 -17.57
CA GLU A 6 -28.66 -38.66 -18.22
C GLU A 6 -27.31 -37.91 -18.00
N THR A 7 -26.41 -38.65 -17.41
CA THR A 7 -24.99 -38.47 -17.22
C THR A 7 -24.24 -38.65 -18.55
N ARG A 8 -23.21 -37.88 -18.82
CA ARG A 8 -22.17 -38.31 -19.80
C ARG A 8 -20.75 -38.02 -19.26
N ARG A 9 -20.10 -39.15 -18.94
CA ARG A 9 -18.64 -39.32 -18.87
C ARG A 9 -18.09 -39.47 -20.30
N CYS A 10 -16.89 -38.99 -20.58
CA CYS A 10 -15.98 -39.47 -21.65
C CYS A 10 -14.55 -39.17 -21.19
N PHE A 11 -13.82 -40.15 -20.79
CA PHE A 11 -12.97 -41.12 -21.49
C PHE A 11 -11.61 -40.56 -21.94
N LEU A 12 -10.60 -41.06 -21.18
CA LEU A 12 -9.18 -41.08 -21.60
C LEU A 12 -9.02 -41.96 -22.86
N LYS A 13 -8.12 -41.59 -23.73
CA LYS A 13 -7.41 -42.54 -24.61
C LYS A 13 -5.90 -42.23 -24.61
N THR A 14 -5.18 -43.21 -24.09
CA THR A 14 -3.75 -43.46 -24.17
C THR A 14 -3.41 -44.01 -25.55
N ALA A 15 -2.31 -43.59 -26.14
CA ALA A 15 -1.64 -44.31 -27.22
C ALA A 15 -0.12 -44.29 -27.00
N VAL A 16 0.43 -45.49 -26.85
CA VAL A 16 1.86 -45.84 -26.76
C VAL A 16 2.28 -46.44 -28.08
N ALA A 17 3.42 -46.04 -28.61
CA ALA A 17 4.37 -46.80 -29.44
C ALA A 17 5.40 -45.81 -30.02
N GLY A 18 6.69 -46.02 -30.13
CA GLY A 18 7.62 -47.09 -29.89
C GLY A 18 8.96 -46.69 -30.52
N LEU A 19 10.02 -47.11 -29.87
CA LEU A 19 11.45 -47.21 -30.19
C LEU A 19 12.02 -46.69 -31.52
N ALA A 20 13.16 -45.92 -31.45
CA ALA A 20 14.42 -46.32 -32.13
C ALA A 20 15.62 -45.61 -31.49
N ALA A 21 16.63 -46.37 -31.14
CA ALA A 21 17.91 -45.95 -30.56
C ALA A 21 18.89 -45.48 -31.65
N ALA A 22 19.61 -44.37 -31.40
CA ALA A 22 20.92 -44.16 -32.05
C ALA A 22 21.78 -43.33 -31.06
N GLY A 23 22.82 -43.95 -30.54
CA GLY A 23 23.79 -43.33 -29.65
C GLY A 23 24.70 -42.35 -30.34
N VAL A 24 24.94 -41.20 -29.65
CA VAL A 24 26.17 -40.42 -29.87
C VAL A 24 26.63 -39.93 -28.51
N SER A 25 27.76 -40.50 -28.10
CA SER A 25 28.58 -40.01 -26.98
C SER A 25 29.14 -38.63 -27.33
N ARG A 26 28.87 -37.61 -26.51
CA ARG A 26 29.70 -36.39 -26.51
C ARG A 26 29.76 -35.78 -25.10
N PHE A 27 30.97 -35.85 -24.56
CA PHE A 27 31.70 -34.90 -23.72
C PHE A 27 30.89 -34.09 -22.68
N LEU A 28 31.15 -34.47 -21.45
CA LEU A 28 30.92 -33.66 -20.26
C LEU A 28 31.78 -32.37 -20.34
N THR A 29 31.13 -31.25 -20.60
CA THR A 29 31.64 -29.93 -20.25
C THR A 29 31.32 -29.63 -18.77
N PRO A 30 32.29 -29.16 -17.98
CA PRO A 30 32.01 -28.79 -16.61
C PRO A 30 31.04 -27.60 -16.60
N CYS A 31 29.97 -27.74 -15.82
CA CYS A 31 28.98 -26.72 -15.55
C CYS A 31 29.74 -25.50 -14.98
N ALA A 32 29.70 -24.40 -15.70
CA ALA A 32 30.20 -23.12 -15.23
C ALA A 32 29.45 -22.77 -13.93
N ALA A 33 30.23 -22.39 -12.93
CA ALA A 33 29.73 -21.90 -11.63
C ALA A 33 28.59 -20.91 -11.86
N GLY A 34 27.48 -21.16 -11.17
CA GLY A 34 26.34 -20.27 -11.17
C GLY A 34 26.81 -18.86 -10.79
N ALA A 35 26.57 -17.91 -11.66
CA ALA A 35 26.52 -16.52 -11.25
C ALA A 35 25.46 -16.42 -10.16
N GLU A 36 25.87 -16.08 -8.96
CA GLU A 36 24.93 -15.62 -7.93
C GLU A 36 24.14 -14.46 -8.57
N GLU A 37 22.88 -14.71 -8.80
CA GLU A 37 21.91 -13.67 -9.14
C GLU A 37 21.89 -12.73 -7.93
N THR A 38 22.62 -11.63 -8.04
CA THR A 38 22.62 -10.59 -7.01
C THR A 38 21.15 -10.17 -6.86
N ALA A 39 20.53 -10.54 -5.77
CA ALA A 39 19.17 -10.14 -5.45
C ALA A 39 19.10 -8.62 -5.60
N SER A 40 18.41 -8.13 -6.62
CA SER A 40 18.22 -6.70 -6.82
C SER A 40 17.50 -6.16 -5.59
N VAL A 41 18.13 -5.26 -4.86
CA VAL A 41 17.48 -4.57 -3.74
C VAL A 41 16.20 -3.94 -4.28
N LYS A 42 15.07 -4.40 -3.79
CA LYS A 42 13.78 -3.84 -4.20
C LYS A 42 13.74 -2.38 -3.73
N LYS A 43 13.58 -1.46 -4.68
CA LYS A 43 13.46 -0.04 -4.37
C LYS A 43 12.03 0.31 -3.97
N PRO A 44 11.82 1.30 -3.07
CA PRO A 44 10.50 1.80 -2.77
C PRO A 44 9.88 2.46 -4.00
N ARG A 45 8.56 2.38 -4.13
CA ARG A 45 7.80 3.00 -5.23
C ARG A 45 7.25 4.35 -4.82
N LEU A 46 7.45 5.33 -5.65
CA LEU A 46 6.88 6.66 -5.45
C LEU A 46 5.39 6.63 -5.78
N THR A 47 4.58 6.91 -4.78
CA THR A 47 3.11 6.81 -4.82
C THR A 47 2.48 8.16 -4.55
N CYS A 48 1.36 8.46 -5.18
CA CYS A 48 0.56 9.62 -4.86
C CYS A 48 -0.83 9.21 -4.33
N SER A 49 -1.28 9.88 -3.28
CA SER A 49 -2.65 9.74 -2.79
C SER A 49 -3.59 10.60 -3.63
N SER A 50 -4.64 9.98 -4.15
CA SER A 50 -5.58 10.65 -5.06
C SER A 50 -6.33 11.81 -4.42
N VAL A 51 -6.42 11.85 -3.08
CA VAL A 51 -7.04 12.96 -2.34
C VAL A 51 -6.38 14.30 -2.63
N ASN A 52 -5.10 14.34 -2.97
CA ASN A 52 -4.42 15.57 -3.36
C ASN A 52 -4.98 16.20 -4.66
N TYR A 53 -5.80 15.44 -5.38
CA TYR A 53 -6.52 15.87 -6.60
C TYR A 53 -8.03 15.67 -6.45
N GLN A 54 -8.57 15.75 -5.22
CA GLN A 54 -9.97 15.43 -4.92
C GLN A 54 -11.00 16.27 -5.69
N SER A 55 -10.62 17.44 -6.17
CA SER A 55 -11.47 18.33 -6.99
C SER A 55 -11.62 17.88 -8.45
N LEU A 56 -10.80 16.93 -8.91
CA LEU A 56 -10.78 16.41 -10.27
C LEU A 56 -11.50 15.07 -10.39
N PRO A 57 -11.98 14.69 -11.59
CA PRO A 57 -12.36 13.32 -11.88
C PRO A 57 -11.17 12.35 -11.72
N LEU A 58 -11.43 11.08 -11.38
CA LEU A 58 -10.38 10.07 -11.15
C LEU A 58 -9.42 9.90 -12.35
N ASP A 59 -9.93 9.88 -13.60
CA ASP A 59 -9.07 9.75 -14.80
C ASP A 59 -8.09 10.92 -14.91
N GLU A 60 -8.55 12.14 -14.69
CA GLU A 60 -7.69 13.33 -14.74
C GLU A 60 -6.68 13.34 -13.58
N ALA A 61 -7.07 12.90 -12.38
CA ALA A 61 -6.16 12.71 -11.26
C ALA A 61 -5.07 11.68 -11.61
N CYS A 62 -5.44 10.51 -12.16
CA CYS A 62 -4.49 9.49 -12.62
C CYS A 62 -3.53 10.03 -13.68
N ARG A 63 -4.03 10.78 -14.66
CA ARG A 63 -3.20 11.39 -15.70
C ARG A 63 -2.14 12.32 -15.10
N ARG A 64 -2.54 13.25 -14.24
CA ARG A 64 -1.61 14.19 -13.59
C ARG A 64 -0.58 13.51 -12.73
N ILE A 65 -0.99 12.53 -11.93
CA ILE A 65 -0.11 11.69 -11.08
C ILE A 65 0.94 11.00 -11.95
N ALA A 66 0.53 10.37 -13.06
CA ALA A 66 1.43 9.71 -13.99
C ALA A 66 2.39 10.69 -14.69
N ASP A 67 1.90 11.84 -15.16
CA ASP A 67 2.70 12.87 -15.84
C ASP A 67 3.79 13.46 -14.93
N LEU A 68 3.61 13.44 -13.61
CA LEU A 68 4.62 13.83 -12.63
C LEU A 68 5.70 12.75 -12.44
N GLY A 69 5.43 11.52 -12.87
CA GLY A 69 6.34 10.39 -12.76
C GLY A 69 6.21 9.64 -11.45
N PHE A 70 5.04 9.62 -10.85
CA PHE A 70 4.69 8.63 -9.84
C PHE A 70 4.47 7.26 -10.49
N GLU A 71 4.78 6.20 -9.75
CA GLU A 71 4.70 4.81 -10.22
C GLU A 71 3.41 4.12 -9.77
N ALA A 72 2.79 4.64 -8.69
CA ALA A 72 1.62 4.04 -8.08
C ALA A 72 0.64 5.11 -7.58
N ILE A 73 -0.59 4.68 -7.35
CA ILE A 73 -1.68 5.50 -6.80
C ILE A 73 -2.32 4.81 -5.60
N ASP A 74 -2.61 5.60 -4.57
CA ASP A 74 -3.49 5.27 -3.45
C ASP A 74 -4.83 5.99 -3.65
N ILE A 75 -5.93 5.24 -3.85
CA ILE A 75 -7.25 5.80 -4.17
C ILE A 75 -8.05 6.00 -2.89
N TRP A 76 -8.55 7.22 -2.68
CA TRP A 76 -9.15 7.65 -1.44
C TRP A 76 -10.68 7.66 -1.43
N ASP A 77 -11.24 7.28 -0.28
CA ASP A 77 -12.61 7.51 0.18
C ASP A 77 -12.60 8.50 1.34
N TRP A 78 -12.91 9.76 1.06
CA TRP A 78 -12.96 10.88 2.00
C TRP A 78 -14.19 11.75 1.72
N PRO A 79 -14.75 12.51 2.67
CA PRO A 79 -16.00 13.27 2.44
C PRO A 79 -15.99 14.13 1.17
N ASN A 80 -14.88 14.75 0.85
CA ASN A 80 -14.72 15.60 -0.33
C ASN A 80 -14.04 14.88 -1.51
N CYS A 81 -13.52 13.67 -1.32
CA CYS A 81 -12.87 12.87 -2.37
C CYS A 81 -13.72 11.66 -2.74
N LYS A 82 -14.27 11.67 -3.95
CA LYS A 82 -15.15 10.60 -4.46
C LYS A 82 -14.45 9.61 -5.38
N HIS A 83 -13.13 9.60 -5.39
CA HIS A 83 -12.37 8.78 -6.32
C HIS A 83 -12.61 7.29 -6.13
N LEU A 84 -12.64 6.80 -4.87
CA LEU A 84 -12.90 5.38 -4.62
C LEU A 84 -14.37 5.00 -4.89
N GLU A 85 -15.30 5.91 -4.65
CA GLU A 85 -16.70 5.72 -5.02
C GLU A 85 -16.86 5.63 -6.54
N SER A 86 -16.21 6.52 -7.29
CA SER A 86 -16.17 6.49 -8.76
C SER A 86 -15.48 5.22 -9.28
N ALA A 87 -14.35 4.82 -8.70
CA ALA A 87 -13.68 3.57 -9.04
C ALA A 87 -14.61 2.35 -8.91
N ALA A 88 -15.43 2.32 -7.85
CA ALA A 88 -16.35 1.20 -7.61
C ALA A 88 -17.60 1.22 -8.49
N ASN A 89 -18.19 2.40 -8.73
CA ASN A 89 -19.50 2.53 -9.37
C ASN A 89 -19.40 2.73 -10.89
N ASP A 90 -18.45 3.58 -11.33
CA ASP A 90 -18.34 4.02 -12.70
C ASP A 90 -17.38 3.12 -13.50
N TYR A 91 -16.20 2.83 -12.91
CA TYR A 91 -15.17 2.03 -13.56
C TYR A 91 -15.32 0.53 -13.29
N ARG A 92 -15.67 0.12 -12.06
CA ARG A 92 -15.63 -1.28 -11.63
C ARG A 92 -14.21 -1.86 -11.80
N ALA A 93 -14.03 -3.16 -11.61
CA ALA A 93 -12.71 -3.76 -11.62
C ALA A 93 -12.01 -3.70 -12.99
N GLU A 94 -12.72 -4.02 -14.06
CA GLU A 94 -12.17 -4.03 -15.42
C GLU A 94 -11.81 -2.62 -15.87
N GLY A 95 -12.74 -1.66 -15.76
CA GLY A 95 -12.48 -0.27 -16.15
C GLY A 95 -11.43 0.41 -15.27
N LEU A 96 -11.34 0.08 -13.99
CA LEU A 96 -10.27 0.58 -13.13
C LEU A 96 -8.90 0.02 -13.55
N ALA A 97 -8.82 -1.26 -13.88
CA ALA A 97 -7.59 -1.86 -14.40
C ALA A 97 -7.17 -1.21 -15.72
N GLU A 98 -8.11 -1.02 -16.66
CA GLU A 98 -7.86 -0.31 -17.92
C GLU A 98 -7.40 1.14 -17.71
N LEU A 99 -8.01 1.84 -16.75
CA LEU A 99 -7.63 3.22 -16.39
C LEU A 99 -6.20 3.30 -15.87
N LEU A 100 -5.85 2.40 -14.96
CA LEU A 100 -4.51 2.35 -14.37
C LEU A 100 -3.46 1.95 -15.41
N ASP A 101 -3.76 0.97 -16.27
CA ASP A 101 -2.88 0.53 -17.36
C ASP A 101 -2.67 1.67 -18.39
N LYS A 102 -3.73 2.38 -18.79
CA LYS A 102 -3.68 3.55 -19.66
C LYS A 102 -2.66 4.58 -19.16
N HIS A 103 -2.61 4.81 -17.85
CA HIS A 103 -1.71 5.77 -17.23
C HIS A 103 -0.41 5.13 -16.69
N LYS A 104 -0.24 3.81 -16.81
CA LYS A 104 0.92 3.06 -16.31
C LYS A 104 1.14 3.25 -14.81
N LEU A 105 0.05 3.30 -14.05
CA LEU A 105 0.05 3.37 -12.60
C LEU A 105 -0.25 2.01 -11.98
N GLU A 106 0.50 1.64 -10.95
CA GLU A 106 0.18 0.50 -10.10
C GLU A 106 -0.86 0.91 -9.04
N LEU A 107 -1.81 0.04 -8.72
CA LEU A 107 -2.66 0.23 -7.57
C LEU A 107 -1.89 -0.10 -6.29
N CYS A 108 -1.55 0.92 -5.49
CA CYS A 108 -0.99 0.73 -4.16
C CYS A 108 -2.04 0.18 -3.19
N GLY A 109 -3.23 0.75 -3.21
CA GLY A 109 -4.32 0.37 -2.33
C GLY A 109 -5.44 1.40 -2.29
N PHE A 110 -6.32 1.21 -1.31
CA PHE A 110 -7.43 2.10 -1.02
C PHE A 110 -7.30 2.67 0.39
N SER A 111 -7.34 3.98 0.51
CA SER A 111 -7.48 4.68 1.79
C SER A 111 -8.95 4.93 2.08
N VAL A 112 -9.51 4.22 3.07
CA VAL A 112 -10.96 4.12 3.33
C VAL A 112 -11.27 4.72 4.69
N TYR A 113 -11.69 5.99 4.72
CA TYR A 113 -11.95 6.72 5.96
C TYR A 113 -13.42 7.05 6.18
N SER A 114 -14.22 7.16 5.12
CA SER A 114 -15.62 7.58 5.22
C SER A 114 -16.61 6.41 5.30
N THR A 115 -16.20 5.22 4.84
CA THR A 115 -17.08 4.05 4.74
C THR A 115 -16.43 2.79 5.32
N SER A 116 -17.12 1.64 5.24
CA SER A 116 -16.56 0.35 5.62
C SER A 116 -15.66 -0.20 4.51
N PHE A 117 -14.54 -0.84 4.88
CA PHE A 117 -13.67 -1.56 3.94
C PHE A 117 -14.41 -2.67 3.21
N SER A 118 -15.37 -3.34 3.86
CA SER A 118 -16.17 -4.41 3.25
C SER A 118 -16.87 -3.99 1.95
N LYS A 119 -17.17 -2.70 1.79
CA LYS A 119 -17.75 -2.14 0.55
C LYS A 119 -16.78 -2.25 -0.63
N TYR A 120 -15.48 -2.08 -0.40
CA TYR A 120 -14.47 -1.98 -1.45
C TYR A 120 -13.54 -3.20 -1.52
N ALA A 121 -13.59 -4.11 -0.55
CA ALA A 121 -12.75 -5.31 -0.53
C ALA A 121 -12.89 -6.18 -1.79
N PRO A 122 -14.10 -6.41 -2.35
CA PRO A 122 -14.24 -7.15 -3.62
C PRO A 122 -13.55 -6.46 -4.80
N LEU A 123 -13.64 -5.12 -4.89
CA LEU A 123 -12.98 -4.34 -5.93
C LEU A 123 -11.46 -4.47 -5.81
N LEU A 124 -10.92 -4.30 -4.59
CA LEU A 124 -9.48 -4.43 -4.34
C LEU A 124 -8.98 -5.84 -4.73
N GLY A 125 -9.73 -6.89 -4.37
CA GLY A 125 -9.41 -8.27 -4.75
C GLY A 125 -9.44 -8.51 -6.26
N ALA A 126 -10.42 -7.94 -6.95
CA ALA A 126 -10.53 -8.04 -8.40
C ALA A 126 -9.40 -7.29 -9.15
N CYS A 127 -8.80 -6.28 -8.52
CA CYS A 127 -7.60 -5.60 -9.01
C CYS A 127 -6.28 -6.29 -8.59
N GLY A 128 -6.32 -7.53 -8.05
CA GLY A 128 -5.14 -8.30 -7.68
C GLY A 128 -4.75 -8.21 -6.21
N GLY A 129 -5.49 -7.50 -5.39
CA GLY A 129 -5.19 -7.24 -3.97
C GLY A 129 -4.49 -5.89 -3.78
N GLY A 130 -3.86 -5.70 -2.61
CA GLY A 130 -3.18 -4.45 -2.27
C GLY A 130 -3.37 -4.07 -0.80
N ASN A 131 -3.32 -2.78 -0.51
CA ASN A 131 -3.44 -2.26 0.84
C ASN A 131 -4.82 -1.62 1.06
N ALA A 132 -5.41 -1.86 2.23
CA ALA A 132 -6.59 -1.14 2.73
C ALA A 132 -6.13 -0.30 3.92
N ILE A 133 -5.98 1.00 3.74
CA ILE A 133 -5.48 1.91 4.76
C ILE A 133 -6.67 2.49 5.53
N ARG A 134 -6.60 2.42 6.86
CA ARG A 134 -7.65 2.90 7.76
C ARG A 134 -7.07 3.45 9.04
N GLY A 135 -7.71 4.46 9.61
CA GLY A 135 -7.42 4.92 10.96
C GLY A 135 -7.91 3.93 12.03
N THR A 136 -7.53 4.18 13.28
CA THR A 136 -8.09 3.49 14.45
C THR A 136 -9.28 4.26 15.03
N ARG A 137 -10.05 3.59 15.89
CA ARG A 137 -10.93 4.30 16.82
C ARG A 137 -10.15 5.08 17.88
N GLY A 138 -10.84 5.88 18.65
CA GLY A 138 -10.28 6.55 19.82
C GLY A 138 -9.96 5.58 20.97
N ARG A 139 -9.08 5.99 21.87
CA ARG A 139 -8.83 5.30 23.15
C ARG A 139 -10.08 5.35 24.02
N THR A 140 -10.42 4.24 24.66
CA THR A 140 -11.59 4.12 25.52
C THR A 140 -11.24 3.81 26.97
N SER A 141 -10.00 3.47 27.28
CA SER A 141 -9.53 3.19 28.63
C SER A 141 -8.07 3.61 28.83
N GLU A 142 -7.63 3.64 30.09
CA GLU A 142 -6.23 3.81 30.47
C GLU A 142 -5.38 2.56 30.18
N ASN A 143 -6.01 1.39 30.01
CA ASN A 143 -5.33 0.14 29.69
C ASN A 143 -5.19 -0.01 28.18
N LEU A 144 -4.08 0.48 27.66
CA LEU A 144 -3.78 0.48 26.23
C LEU A 144 -3.77 -0.91 25.60
N THR A 145 -3.20 -1.91 26.30
CA THR A 145 -3.17 -3.29 25.81
C THR A 145 -4.56 -3.89 25.65
N GLU A 146 -5.45 -3.65 26.60
CA GLU A 146 -6.84 -4.12 26.51
C GLU A 146 -7.63 -3.40 25.42
N ASP A 147 -7.37 -2.10 25.23
CA ASP A 147 -7.97 -1.34 24.12
C ASP A 147 -7.48 -1.87 22.75
N MET A 148 -6.18 -2.20 22.63
CA MET A 148 -5.63 -2.82 21.42
C MET A 148 -6.25 -4.20 21.13
N LYS A 149 -6.39 -5.05 22.15
CA LYS A 149 -7.04 -6.36 21.98
C LYS A 149 -8.49 -6.21 21.48
N LYS A 150 -9.26 -5.29 22.07
CA LYS A 150 -10.64 -5.02 21.62
C LYS A 150 -10.65 -4.53 20.18
N PHE A 151 -9.75 -3.63 19.80
CA PHE A 151 -9.63 -3.16 18.43
C PHE A 151 -9.31 -4.29 17.46
N LEU A 152 -8.40 -5.21 17.81
CA LEU A 152 -8.08 -6.38 16.98
C LEU A 152 -9.30 -7.30 16.77
N GLU A 153 -10.13 -7.50 17.79
CA GLU A 153 -11.38 -8.25 17.63
C GLU A 153 -12.40 -7.51 16.75
N GLU A 154 -12.48 -6.17 16.86
CA GLU A 154 -13.37 -5.34 16.03
C GLU A 154 -13.03 -5.41 14.53
N ILE A 155 -11.74 -5.45 14.18
CA ILE A 155 -11.28 -5.51 12.77
C ILE A 155 -11.15 -6.92 12.22
N LYS A 156 -11.39 -7.96 12.99
CA LYS A 156 -11.27 -9.35 12.57
C LYS A 156 -12.07 -9.68 11.29
N PRO A 157 -13.32 -9.22 11.12
CA PRO A 157 -14.03 -9.42 9.85
C PRO A 157 -13.34 -8.76 8.66
N ASP A 158 -12.71 -7.60 8.83
CA ASP A 158 -11.95 -6.94 7.78
C ASP A 158 -10.65 -7.70 7.45
N LEU A 159 -10.00 -8.31 8.43
CA LEU A 159 -8.83 -9.18 8.22
C LEU A 159 -9.18 -10.46 7.46
N GLU A 160 -10.34 -11.06 7.72
CA GLU A 160 -10.87 -12.18 6.94
C GLU A 160 -11.13 -11.79 5.46
N LEU A 161 -11.64 -10.58 5.24
CA LEU A 161 -11.78 -10.03 3.88
C LEU A 161 -10.40 -9.81 3.22
N CYS A 162 -9.40 -9.38 3.99
CA CYS A 162 -8.04 -9.22 3.48
C CYS A 162 -7.43 -10.56 3.05
N GLU A 163 -7.66 -11.65 3.78
CA GLU A 163 -7.25 -12.99 3.34
C GLU A 163 -7.95 -13.39 2.05
N LYS A 164 -9.29 -13.25 2.02
CA LYS A 164 -10.12 -13.64 0.88
C LYS A 164 -9.73 -12.90 -0.41
N TYR A 165 -9.38 -11.63 -0.31
CA TYR A 165 -9.13 -10.73 -1.44
C TYR A 165 -7.65 -10.40 -1.66
N ASN A 166 -6.72 -11.16 -1.05
CA ASN A 166 -5.28 -10.96 -1.16
C ASN A 166 -4.83 -9.53 -0.79
N ALA A 167 -5.44 -8.94 0.23
CA ALA A 167 -5.15 -7.59 0.69
C ALA A 167 -4.45 -7.59 2.05
N TYR A 168 -4.00 -6.41 2.46
CA TYR A 168 -3.50 -6.11 3.79
C TYR A 168 -4.33 -5.00 4.40
N TYR A 169 -4.71 -5.15 5.67
CA TYR A 169 -5.31 -4.09 6.47
C TYR A 169 -4.19 -3.28 7.11
N LEU A 170 -4.04 -2.02 6.74
CA LEU A 170 -3.01 -1.16 7.30
C LEU A 170 -3.63 -0.15 8.25
N VAL A 171 -3.18 -0.18 9.49
CA VAL A 171 -3.59 0.77 10.52
C VAL A 171 -2.72 2.02 10.39
N GLU A 172 -3.35 3.16 10.15
CA GLU A 172 -2.67 4.46 10.19
C GLU A 172 -2.65 5.00 11.61
N ASN A 173 -1.48 5.49 12.04
CA ASN A 173 -1.37 6.25 13.28
C ASN A 173 -1.90 7.68 13.10
N HIS A 174 -2.53 8.20 14.15
CA HIS A 174 -3.07 9.56 14.14
C HIS A 174 -2.90 10.21 15.51
N SER A 175 -2.57 11.50 15.55
CA SER A 175 -2.47 12.29 16.81
C SER A 175 -3.84 12.43 17.50
N GLY A 176 -3.84 13.00 18.69
CA GLY A 176 -5.04 13.21 19.49
C GLY A 176 -5.50 11.95 20.21
N ASN A 177 -6.80 11.67 20.23
CA ASN A 177 -7.36 10.53 20.95
C ASN A 177 -7.35 9.22 20.12
N SER A 178 -6.56 9.12 19.07
CA SER A 178 -6.44 7.87 18.30
C SER A 178 -5.81 6.77 19.16
N LEU A 179 -6.25 5.53 18.96
CA LEU A 179 -5.71 4.38 19.68
C LEU A 179 -4.25 4.14 19.33
N LEU A 180 -3.88 4.30 18.05
CA LEU A 180 -2.49 4.24 17.59
C LEU A 180 -1.99 5.67 17.37
N ASN A 181 -1.40 6.30 18.37
CA ASN A 181 -1.01 7.70 18.29
C ASN A 181 0.43 8.03 18.74
N ASP A 182 1.06 7.20 19.54
CA ASP A 182 2.38 7.42 20.15
C ASP A 182 3.23 6.13 20.14
N LEU A 183 4.53 6.24 20.46
CA LEU A 183 5.45 5.10 20.45
C LEU A 183 5.03 3.98 21.40
N ASP A 184 4.41 4.29 22.52
CA ASP A 184 3.91 3.27 23.46
C ASP A 184 2.72 2.51 22.88
N SER A 185 1.87 3.18 22.10
CA SER A 185 0.78 2.51 21.39
C SER A 185 1.27 1.57 20.27
N PHE A 186 2.33 1.95 19.56
CA PHE A 186 2.98 1.04 18.62
C PHE A 186 3.56 -0.20 19.33
N LYS A 187 4.26 -0.01 20.46
CA LYS A 187 4.78 -1.13 21.26
C LYS A 187 3.64 -2.03 21.72
N ALA A 188 2.58 -1.44 22.31
CA ALA A 188 1.43 -2.21 22.79
C ALA A 188 0.72 -3.00 21.68
N LEU A 189 0.66 -2.49 20.45
CA LEU A 189 0.13 -3.22 19.30
C LEU A 189 1.08 -4.35 18.89
N LEU A 190 2.37 -4.04 18.73
CA LEU A 190 3.38 -4.97 18.19
C LEU A 190 3.74 -6.11 19.16
N ASP A 191 3.50 -5.94 20.44
CA ASP A 191 3.68 -6.98 21.48
C ASP A 191 2.55 -8.04 21.46
N LEU A 192 1.49 -7.82 20.68
CA LEU A 192 0.39 -8.77 20.52
C LEU A 192 0.66 -9.76 19.37
N ASP A 193 -0.04 -10.90 19.41
CA ASP A 193 -0.04 -11.85 18.28
C ASP A 193 -0.92 -11.28 17.15
N LEU A 194 -0.25 -10.66 16.18
CA LEU A 194 -0.91 -9.94 15.09
C LEU A 194 -1.17 -10.85 13.90
N HIS A 195 -2.38 -10.73 13.37
CA HIS A 195 -2.77 -11.39 12.12
C HIS A 195 -1.75 -11.10 10.99
N PRO A 196 -1.39 -12.08 10.14
CA PRO A 196 -0.41 -11.88 9.06
C PRO A 196 -0.78 -10.79 8.06
N ARG A 197 -2.08 -10.53 7.89
CA ARG A 197 -2.60 -9.48 6.98
C ARG A 197 -2.74 -8.11 7.64
N LEU A 198 -2.38 -7.97 8.91
CA LEU A 198 -2.35 -6.67 9.59
C LEU A 198 -0.97 -6.02 9.43
N GLY A 199 -0.96 -4.79 8.96
CA GLY A 199 0.24 -3.96 8.82
C GLY A 199 0.02 -2.54 9.32
N ILE A 200 1.01 -1.69 9.11
CA ILE A 200 1.03 -0.29 9.53
C ILE A 200 1.23 0.61 8.31
N ALA A 201 0.39 1.64 8.19
CA ALA A 201 0.62 2.82 7.37
C ALA A 201 1.15 3.92 8.28
N LEU A 202 2.46 4.22 8.19
CA LEU A 202 3.08 5.20 9.09
C LEU A 202 2.87 6.62 8.58
N ALA A 203 2.41 7.50 9.46
CA ALA A 203 2.22 8.92 9.20
C ALA A 203 3.12 9.76 10.12
N PRO A 204 4.34 10.15 9.69
CA PRO A 204 5.31 10.93 10.46
C PRO A 204 4.76 12.23 11.05
N TYR A 205 3.86 12.91 10.36
CA TYR A 205 3.20 14.13 10.85
C TYR A 205 2.68 13.96 12.28
N HIS A 206 1.96 12.87 12.55
CA HIS A 206 1.34 12.65 13.85
C HIS A 206 2.34 12.33 14.95
N ILE A 207 3.45 11.68 14.59
CA ILE A 207 4.58 11.41 15.51
C ILE A 207 5.27 12.72 15.89
N LEU A 208 5.56 13.57 14.91
CA LEU A 208 6.12 14.89 15.13
C LEU A 208 5.17 15.79 15.95
N HIS A 209 3.85 15.70 15.69
CA HIS A 209 2.85 16.45 16.45
C HIS A 209 2.88 16.08 17.94
N ASN A 210 3.12 14.82 18.26
CA ASN A 210 3.30 14.33 19.63
C ASN A 210 4.73 14.57 20.17
N LYS A 211 5.61 15.20 19.40
CA LYS A 211 7.02 15.48 19.76
C LYS A 211 7.84 14.22 20.00
N GLU A 212 7.54 13.17 19.27
CA GLU A 212 8.23 11.89 19.32
C GLU A 212 9.18 11.68 18.14
N SER A 213 9.99 10.63 18.20
CA SER A 213 11.00 10.30 17.20
C SER A 213 10.43 9.49 16.05
N VAL A 214 10.39 10.06 14.84
CA VAL A 214 10.00 9.35 13.63
C VAL A 214 10.95 8.19 13.32
N THR A 215 12.27 8.36 13.53
CA THR A 215 13.25 7.31 13.27
C THR A 215 13.09 6.13 14.24
N GLU A 216 12.67 6.37 15.48
CA GLU A 216 12.34 5.31 16.43
C GLU A 216 11.07 4.56 15.99
N ALA A 217 10.01 5.27 15.58
CA ALA A 217 8.79 4.66 15.06
C ALA A 217 9.07 3.81 13.81
N LEU A 218 9.90 4.30 12.87
CA LEU A 218 10.29 3.55 11.68
C LEU A 218 10.97 2.21 12.04
N ARG A 219 11.94 2.24 12.97
CA ARG A 219 12.62 1.01 13.42
C ARG A 219 11.69 0.06 14.15
N LEU A 220 10.80 0.60 14.97
CA LEU A 220 9.83 -0.19 15.74
C LEU A 220 8.84 -0.92 14.81
N CYS A 221 8.33 -0.22 13.79
CA CYS A 221 7.31 -0.74 12.89
C CYS A 221 7.84 -1.54 11.69
N ARG A 222 9.16 -1.61 11.48
CA ARG A 222 9.82 -2.10 10.26
C ARG A 222 9.19 -3.34 9.64
N ASP A 223 8.91 -4.38 10.43
CA ASP A 223 8.44 -5.67 9.95
C ASP A 223 6.94 -5.69 9.57
N ARG A 224 6.20 -4.65 9.99
CA ARG A 224 4.76 -4.49 9.75
C ARG A 224 4.42 -3.27 8.88
N MET A 225 5.40 -2.42 8.62
CA MET A 225 5.17 -1.20 7.82
C MET A 225 5.15 -1.54 6.33
N ARG A 226 4.03 -1.24 5.68
CA ARG A 226 3.82 -1.48 4.24
C ARG A 226 3.53 -0.22 3.45
N PHE A 227 3.29 0.89 4.14
CA PHE A 227 2.98 2.18 3.54
C PHE A 227 3.48 3.30 4.44
N ILE A 228 3.94 4.40 3.87
CA ILE A 228 4.34 5.59 4.60
C ILE A 228 3.81 6.86 3.91
N TYR A 229 3.08 7.68 4.65
CA TYR A 229 2.77 9.05 4.27
C TYR A 229 3.95 9.95 4.64
N LEU A 230 4.75 10.35 3.69
CA LEU A 230 5.90 11.22 3.92
C LEU A 230 5.44 12.68 4.00
N TRP A 231 5.19 13.16 5.20
CA TRP A 231 4.81 14.54 5.50
C TRP A 231 5.27 14.98 6.86
N THR A 232 5.51 16.30 6.99
CA THR A 232 5.93 16.94 8.26
C THR A 232 4.74 17.62 8.91
N ASN A 233 4.88 18.03 10.18
CA ASN A 233 3.86 18.76 10.92
C ASN A 233 3.94 20.29 10.72
N GLU A 234 4.61 20.73 9.66
CA GLU A 234 4.59 22.12 9.21
C GLU A 234 3.24 22.47 8.56
N SER A 235 3.04 23.69 8.11
CA SER A 235 1.81 24.13 7.45
C SER A 235 1.95 24.13 5.93
N ASP A 236 0.81 23.99 5.24
CA ASP A 236 0.68 24.15 3.79
C ASP A 236 1.67 23.28 3.00
N GLU A 237 2.27 23.82 1.95
CA GLU A 237 3.25 23.12 1.11
C GLU A 237 4.47 22.61 1.84
N LYS A 238 4.80 23.18 3.00
CA LYS A 238 5.94 22.79 3.82
C LYS A 238 5.77 21.41 4.47
N GLN A 239 4.55 20.84 4.42
CA GLN A 239 4.31 19.47 4.82
C GLN A 239 5.03 18.47 3.91
N LEU A 240 5.19 18.80 2.63
CA LEU A 240 5.86 17.95 1.65
C LEU A 240 7.37 17.87 1.91
N PRO A 241 7.98 16.66 1.81
CA PRO A 241 9.42 16.49 1.96
C PRO A 241 10.20 17.38 1.00
N GLY A 242 11.18 18.11 1.55
CA GLY A 242 12.05 19.01 0.78
C GLY A 242 11.52 20.43 0.57
N LEU A 243 10.28 20.73 0.99
CA LEU A 243 9.70 22.06 0.85
C LEU A 243 9.68 22.84 2.18
N GLY A 244 9.70 22.13 3.30
CA GLY A 244 9.77 22.70 4.65
C GLY A 244 11.18 22.84 5.17
N THR A 245 11.27 23.19 6.47
CA THR A 245 12.52 23.35 7.21
C THR A 245 12.87 22.15 8.08
N THR A 246 11.93 21.23 8.28
CA THR A 246 12.14 20.00 9.05
C THR A 246 13.17 19.11 8.35
N ASP A 247 14.27 18.78 9.08
CA ASP A 247 15.26 17.84 8.56
C ASP A 247 14.71 16.41 8.59
N VAL A 248 14.38 15.91 7.42
CA VAL A 248 13.86 14.55 7.19
C VAL A 248 14.94 13.56 6.75
N SER A 249 16.21 13.98 6.66
CA SER A 249 17.31 13.15 6.17
C SER A 249 17.50 11.85 6.98
N GLY A 250 17.31 11.94 8.29
CA GLY A 250 17.36 10.81 9.22
C GLY A 250 16.27 9.76 8.93
N TRP A 251 15.11 10.17 8.39
CA TRP A 251 14.04 9.22 8.04
C TRP A 251 14.48 8.32 6.88
N PHE A 252 15.03 8.92 5.81
CA PHE A 252 15.48 8.17 4.63
C PHE A 252 16.64 7.24 4.95
N LYS A 253 17.58 7.70 5.79
CA LYS A 253 18.67 6.84 6.28
C LYS A 253 18.11 5.65 7.08
N THR A 254 17.10 5.87 7.93
CA THR A 254 16.46 4.79 8.69
C THR A 254 15.68 3.86 7.77
N LEU A 255 14.95 4.37 6.77
CA LEU A 255 14.24 3.56 5.78
C LEU A 255 15.20 2.66 4.98
N GLU A 256 16.39 3.17 4.64
CA GLU A 256 17.47 2.38 4.02
C GLU A 256 18.02 1.32 5.00
N GLU A 257 18.32 1.69 6.26
CA GLU A 257 18.81 0.77 7.31
C GLU A 257 17.86 -0.41 7.57
N ILE A 258 16.54 -0.19 7.49
CA ILE A 258 15.52 -1.24 7.68
C ILE A 258 15.10 -1.92 6.39
N GLU A 259 15.77 -1.64 5.28
CA GLU A 259 15.51 -2.21 3.95
C GLU A 259 14.05 -2.05 3.49
N TYR A 260 13.44 -0.87 3.78
CA TYR A 260 12.05 -0.61 3.43
C TYR A 260 11.84 -0.43 1.94
N ALA A 261 11.15 -1.36 1.29
CA ALA A 261 10.97 -1.45 -0.15
C ALA A 261 9.50 -1.39 -0.62
N HIS A 262 8.62 -0.76 0.17
CA HIS A 262 7.22 -0.58 -0.19
C HIS A 262 6.96 0.81 -0.80
N TYR A 263 5.90 1.50 -0.40
CA TYR A 263 5.41 2.73 -1.02
C TYR A 263 5.83 3.96 -0.23
N TRP A 264 6.41 4.94 -0.90
CA TRP A 264 6.72 6.27 -0.40
C TRP A 264 5.73 7.28 -0.98
N THR A 265 4.90 7.84 -0.12
CA THR A 265 3.82 8.73 -0.52
C THR A 265 4.06 10.13 0.05
N PRO A 266 4.66 11.07 -0.72
CA PRO A 266 4.68 12.46 -0.31
C PRO A 266 3.25 12.96 -0.15
N PHE A 267 2.96 13.55 1.00
CA PHE A 267 1.59 13.86 1.39
C PHE A 267 1.47 15.23 2.04
N MET A 268 0.32 15.85 1.88
CA MET A 268 -0.10 17.03 2.63
C MET A 268 -1.62 17.10 2.69
N HIS A 269 -2.15 17.74 3.74
CA HIS A 269 -3.57 18.03 3.93
C HIS A 269 -3.97 19.45 3.50
N TRP A 270 -3.17 20.10 2.70
CA TRP A 270 -3.53 21.31 2.03
C TRP A 270 -3.71 21.00 0.55
N GLU A 271 -4.91 21.25 0.02
CA GLU A 271 -5.26 20.93 -1.36
C GLU A 271 -5.41 22.23 -2.15
N PRO A 272 -4.31 22.80 -2.67
CA PRO A 272 -4.36 23.95 -3.57
C PRO A 272 -4.94 23.55 -4.94
N GLU A 273 -5.16 24.53 -5.78
CA GLU A 273 -5.55 24.28 -7.18
C GLU A 273 -4.60 23.27 -7.86
N PRO A 274 -5.10 22.41 -8.76
CA PRO A 274 -4.34 21.27 -9.31
C PRO A 274 -2.99 21.65 -9.93
N ASP A 275 -2.86 22.76 -10.63
CA ASP A 275 -1.59 23.18 -11.24
C ASP A 275 -0.54 23.55 -10.17
N LYS A 276 -0.98 24.13 -9.05
CA LYS A 276 -0.10 24.39 -7.90
C LYS A 276 0.31 23.09 -7.25
N MET A 277 -0.62 22.13 -7.09
CA MET A 277 -0.33 20.79 -6.58
C MET A 277 0.73 20.07 -7.43
N ASP A 278 0.58 20.11 -8.77
CA ASP A 278 1.57 19.53 -9.70
C ASP A 278 2.97 20.13 -9.47
N SER A 279 3.06 21.47 -9.31
CA SER A 279 4.32 22.15 -9.05
C SER A 279 4.97 21.71 -7.74
N LEU A 280 4.19 21.56 -6.67
CA LEU A 280 4.65 21.16 -5.36
C LEU A 280 5.11 19.69 -5.35
N HIS A 281 4.32 18.80 -5.94
CA HIS A 281 4.71 17.40 -6.07
C HIS A 281 5.97 17.22 -6.91
N ARG A 282 6.16 17.99 -7.98
CA ARG A 282 7.38 17.95 -8.80
C ARG A 282 8.62 18.29 -7.99
N GLN A 283 8.55 19.33 -7.15
CA GLN A 283 9.65 19.72 -6.26
C GLN A 283 9.93 18.65 -5.20
N SER A 284 8.87 18.10 -4.57
CA SER A 284 9.02 17.04 -3.58
C SER A 284 9.59 15.76 -4.20
N LEU A 285 9.15 15.37 -5.40
CA LEU A 285 9.69 14.22 -6.13
C LEU A 285 11.17 14.42 -6.49
N GLU A 286 11.57 15.61 -6.91
CA GLU A 286 12.98 15.92 -7.16
C GLU A 286 13.83 15.74 -5.90
N PHE A 287 13.31 16.14 -4.74
CA PHE A 287 13.95 15.89 -3.46
C PHE A 287 14.01 14.39 -3.13
N LEU A 288 12.92 13.64 -3.23
CA LEU A 288 12.83 12.22 -2.87
C LEU A 288 13.71 11.33 -3.76
N ARG A 289 13.82 11.63 -5.05
CA ARG A 289 14.67 10.88 -5.99
C ARG A 289 16.16 10.85 -5.59
N LYS A 290 16.62 11.79 -4.76
CA LYS A 290 17.99 11.76 -4.20
C LYS A 290 18.21 10.60 -3.23
N TYR A 291 17.13 10.03 -2.69
CA TYR A 291 17.15 8.93 -1.72
C TYR A 291 16.73 7.59 -2.34
N VAL A 292 15.75 7.58 -3.24
CA VAL A 292 15.26 6.34 -3.90
C VAL A 292 16.31 5.72 -4.83
N ASN A 293 17.23 6.52 -5.38
CA ASN A 293 18.24 6.08 -6.37
C ASN A 293 19.62 5.79 -5.77
N ARG A 294 19.70 5.65 -4.46
CA ARG A 294 20.95 5.29 -3.76
C ARG A 294 21.19 3.80 -3.68
#